data_bed7667c5b9f0cc0e889fe7e237656f4
#
_entry.id   bed7667c5b9f0cc0e889fe7e237656f4
#
_cell.length_a   1.000
_cell.length_b   1.000
_cell.length_c   1.000
_cell.angle_alpha   90.00
_cell.angle_beta   90.00
_cell.angle_gamma   90.00
#
_symmetry.space_group_name_H-M   'P 1'
#
loop_
_entity.id
_entity.type
_entity.pdbx_description
1 polymer ?
#
loop_
_entity_poly.entity_id
_entity_poly.type
_entity_poly.pdbx_seq_one_letter_code
_entity_poly.pdbx_strand_id
1 'polypeptide(L)'
;MSEYMRRDVLQALAALPLLALVARPDEAAAQASGSQVKVDTKGLVAKIKFEAPLGGFLTEINGKYKLRVTELTLAPGGYVGEHNHVGPGIRQVTSGYMTYVLPRETIVYGPGDFFFETGDINHTVYNKTDAPMVHVLFEILPADLSGPSLIAVKHH
;
A
#
# COMPACT_ATOMS: atom_id res chain seq x y z
N MET A 1 5.97 16.12 -57.13
CA MET A 1 6.94 17.18 -56.80
C MET A 1 6.15 18.32 -56.22
N SER A 2 6.15 18.51 -54.94
CA SER A 2 5.50 19.66 -54.30
C SER A 2 6.36 20.05 -53.11
N GLU A 3 6.92 21.24 -53.25
CA GLU A 3 7.69 21.90 -52.21
C GLU A 3 6.78 22.29 -51.07
N TYR A 4 7.13 21.87 -49.86
CA TYR A 4 6.44 22.36 -48.65
C TYR A 4 7.30 23.50 -48.08
N MET A 5 6.73 24.69 -48.16
CA MET A 5 7.32 25.94 -47.68
C MET A 5 7.61 25.91 -46.17
N ARG A 6 8.83 26.26 -45.85
CA ARG A 6 9.23 26.67 -44.51
C ARG A 6 8.57 28.01 -44.18
N ARG A 7 7.86 28.04 -43.09
CA ARG A 7 7.47 29.29 -42.42
C ARG A 7 8.25 29.40 -41.12
N ASP A 8 9.20 30.29 -41.17
CA ASP A 8 9.87 30.82 -39.99
C ASP A 8 8.85 31.65 -39.20
N VAL A 9 8.63 31.34 -37.97
CA VAL A 9 7.98 32.22 -36.99
C VAL A 9 9.01 32.52 -35.91
N LEU A 10 9.63 33.63 -36.04
CA LEU A 10 10.42 34.32 -35.00
C LEU A 10 9.47 34.85 -33.93
N GLN A 11 9.64 34.27 -32.70
CA GLN A 11 9.92 34.81 -31.47
C GLN A 11 9.19 35.83 -30.72
N ALA A 12 8.83 35.66 -29.56
CA ALA A 12 8.95 36.63 -28.48
C ALA A 12 9.37 35.89 -27.19
N LEU A 13 10.59 36.08 -26.77
CA LEU A 13 11.07 35.73 -25.44
C LEU A 13 10.46 36.71 -24.44
N ALA A 14 9.43 36.26 -23.74
CA ALA A 14 9.02 36.89 -22.47
C ALA A 14 9.67 36.10 -21.34
N ALA A 15 10.69 36.67 -20.74
CA ALA A 15 11.32 36.17 -19.52
C ALA A 15 10.32 36.29 -18.37
N LEU A 16 9.74 35.18 -17.97
CA LEU A 16 9.03 35.08 -16.69
C LEU A 16 10.04 34.64 -15.63
N PRO A 17 10.05 35.26 -14.44
CA PRO A 17 10.94 34.84 -13.37
C PRO A 17 10.55 33.44 -12.91
N LEU A 18 11.52 32.55 -12.95
CA LEU A 18 11.43 31.20 -12.41
C LEU A 18 11.32 31.31 -10.89
N LEU A 19 10.11 31.34 -10.36
CA LEU A 19 9.90 31.01 -8.95
C LEU A 19 10.20 29.52 -8.81
N ALA A 20 11.41 29.21 -8.41
CA ALA A 20 11.79 27.90 -7.97
C ALA A 20 10.95 27.57 -6.71
N LEU A 21 9.87 26.83 -6.91
CA LEU A 21 9.18 26.17 -5.83
C LEU A 21 10.11 25.04 -5.37
N VAL A 22 10.96 25.34 -4.40
CA VAL A 22 11.76 24.35 -3.70
C VAL A 22 10.77 23.49 -2.91
N ALA A 23 10.36 22.37 -3.51
CA ALA A 23 9.68 21.34 -2.77
C ALA A 23 10.66 20.85 -1.68
N ARG A 24 10.31 21.05 -0.43
CA ARG A 24 11.07 20.57 0.72
C ARG A 24 10.96 19.06 0.75
N PRO A 25 12.07 18.29 0.65
CA PRO A 25 12.03 16.82 0.74
C PRO A 25 11.78 16.31 2.16
N ASP A 26 11.55 17.18 3.14
CA ASP A 26 11.56 16.80 4.54
C ASP A 26 10.21 16.33 5.12
N GLU A 27 9.09 16.53 4.43
CA GLU A 27 7.79 16.10 4.98
C GLU A 27 7.47 14.62 4.80
N ALA A 28 8.06 13.95 3.80
CA ALA A 28 7.84 12.51 3.62
C ALA A 28 8.73 11.64 4.54
N ALA A 29 9.86 12.18 4.99
CA ALA A 29 10.77 11.46 5.90
C ALA A 29 10.38 11.57 7.38
N ALA A 30 9.56 12.54 7.74
CA ALA A 30 9.20 12.80 9.15
C ALA A 30 8.16 11.81 9.72
N GLN A 31 7.50 10.99 8.90
CA GLN A 31 6.52 10.00 9.38
C GLN A 31 7.15 8.66 9.81
N ALA A 32 8.43 8.44 9.55
CA ALA A 32 9.08 7.16 9.85
C ALA A 32 9.72 7.06 11.26
N SER A 33 9.78 8.13 12.05
CA SER A 33 10.48 8.13 13.35
C SER A 33 9.61 8.38 14.60
N GLY A 34 8.29 8.48 14.45
CA GLY A 34 7.37 8.46 15.58
C GLY A 34 7.30 7.03 16.16
N SER A 35 7.30 6.86 17.49
CA SER A 35 7.09 5.58 18.14
C SER A 35 5.85 4.90 17.54
N GLN A 36 6.08 3.90 16.68
CA GLN A 36 4.99 3.17 16.03
C GLN A 36 4.23 2.43 17.12
N VAL A 37 3.00 2.86 17.38
CA VAL A 37 2.07 2.08 18.19
C VAL A 37 1.93 0.74 17.48
N LYS A 38 2.30 -0.33 18.18
CA LYS A 38 2.24 -1.68 17.61
C LYS A 38 0.78 -2.09 17.47
N VAL A 39 0.40 -2.58 16.30
CA VAL A 39 -0.92 -3.20 16.10
C VAL A 39 -1.04 -4.42 16.99
N ASP A 40 -2.12 -4.51 17.75
CA ASP A 40 -2.41 -5.70 18.58
C ASP A 40 -2.77 -6.88 17.69
N THR A 41 -2.10 -8.00 17.88
CA THR A 41 -2.28 -9.20 17.06
C THR A 41 -2.21 -10.46 17.90
N LYS A 42 -3.03 -11.44 17.53
CA LYS A 42 -2.99 -12.78 18.14
C LYS A 42 -2.96 -13.84 17.04
N GLY A 43 -1.99 -14.74 17.12
CA GLY A 43 -1.88 -15.88 16.22
C GLY A 43 -1.52 -15.52 14.77
N LEU A 44 -0.97 -14.32 14.53
CA LEU A 44 -0.54 -13.86 13.21
C LEU A 44 0.90 -14.32 12.92
N VAL A 45 1.08 -14.93 11.76
CA VAL A 45 2.40 -15.19 11.16
C VAL A 45 2.43 -14.58 9.78
N ALA A 46 3.41 -13.71 9.52
CA ALA A 46 3.62 -13.07 8.22
C ALA A 46 4.95 -13.54 7.60
N LYS A 47 4.92 -13.86 6.31
CA LYS A 47 6.10 -14.26 5.54
C LYS A 47 6.16 -13.47 4.26
N ILE A 48 7.18 -12.65 4.07
CA ILE A 48 7.45 -12.01 2.79
C ILE A 48 7.84 -13.11 1.80
N LYS A 49 7.08 -13.24 0.72
CA LYS A 49 7.31 -14.23 -0.33
C LYS A 49 8.06 -13.63 -1.52
N PHE A 50 7.90 -12.33 -1.73
CA PHE A 50 8.52 -11.61 -2.83
C PHE A 50 8.60 -10.12 -2.53
N GLU A 51 9.68 -9.48 -2.96
CA GLU A 51 9.82 -8.03 -3.02
C GLU A 51 10.62 -7.63 -4.26
N ALA A 52 10.16 -6.61 -4.98
CA ALA A 52 10.90 -6.03 -6.08
C ALA A 52 10.60 -4.53 -6.22
N PRO A 53 11.60 -3.70 -6.53
CA PRO A 53 11.35 -2.30 -6.88
C PRO A 53 10.49 -2.22 -8.13
N LEU A 54 9.57 -1.27 -8.15
CA LEU A 54 8.80 -0.95 -9.34
C LEU A 54 9.63 -0.12 -10.31
N GLY A 55 9.44 -0.39 -11.61
CA GLY A 55 10.19 0.25 -12.66
C GLY A 55 9.52 0.11 -14.02
N GLY A 56 10.26 0.39 -15.10
CA GLY A 56 9.79 0.28 -16.48
C GLY A 56 9.30 1.60 -17.05
N PHE A 57 8.25 1.56 -17.88
CA PHE A 57 7.74 2.75 -18.58
C PHE A 57 6.97 3.74 -17.71
N LEU A 58 6.56 3.33 -16.50
CA LEU A 58 5.90 4.21 -15.54
C LEU A 58 6.95 4.98 -14.73
N THR A 59 7.57 5.96 -15.35
CA THR A 59 8.73 6.70 -14.81
C THR A 59 8.43 7.41 -13.49
N GLU A 60 7.17 7.78 -13.26
CA GLU A 60 6.72 8.45 -12.03
C GLU A 60 6.87 7.59 -10.78
N ILE A 61 6.88 6.26 -10.93
CA ILE A 61 6.99 5.31 -9.81
C ILE A 61 8.36 4.65 -9.71
N ASN A 62 9.23 4.82 -10.73
CA ASN A 62 10.55 4.19 -10.78
C ASN A 62 11.38 4.55 -9.54
N GLY A 63 11.82 3.54 -8.81
CA GLY A 63 12.64 3.68 -7.61
C GLY A 63 11.95 4.30 -6.39
N LYS A 64 10.69 4.76 -6.51
CA LYS A 64 9.93 5.33 -5.38
C LYS A 64 9.12 4.28 -4.63
N TYR A 65 8.73 3.22 -5.33
CA TYR A 65 7.88 2.17 -4.79
C TYR A 65 8.42 0.79 -5.10
N LYS A 66 7.95 -0.18 -4.34
CA LYS A 66 8.17 -1.62 -4.54
C LYS A 66 6.85 -2.37 -4.49
N LEU A 67 6.81 -3.50 -5.18
CA LEU A 67 5.79 -4.52 -4.98
C LEU A 67 6.28 -5.47 -3.88
N ARG A 68 5.43 -5.73 -2.90
CA ARG A 68 5.65 -6.75 -1.89
C ARG A 68 4.52 -7.76 -1.94
N VAL A 69 4.87 -9.04 -1.88
CA VAL A 69 3.92 -10.14 -1.69
C VAL A 69 4.17 -10.76 -0.33
N THR A 70 3.16 -10.74 0.53
CA THR A 70 3.21 -11.30 1.88
C THR A 70 2.15 -12.37 2.04
N GLU A 71 2.54 -13.55 2.51
CA GLU A 71 1.61 -14.58 2.97
C GLU A 71 1.40 -14.43 4.46
N LEU A 72 0.13 -14.33 4.88
CA LEU A 72 -0.25 -14.25 6.27
C LEU A 72 -1.09 -15.46 6.66
N THR A 73 -0.71 -16.05 7.78
CA THR A 73 -1.49 -17.10 8.43
C THR A 73 -2.03 -16.58 9.75
N LEU A 74 -3.33 -16.74 9.97
CA LEU A 74 -4.00 -16.39 11.20
C LEU A 74 -4.54 -17.65 11.86
N ALA A 75 -4.06 -17.95 13.06
CA ALA A 75 -4.45 -19.14 13.82
C ALA A 75 -5.96 -19.11 14.16
N PRO A 76 -6.57 -20.25 14.51
CA PRO A 76 -7.93 -20.29 15.03
C PRO A 76 -8.12 -19.33 16.20
N GLY A 77 -9.19 -18.53 16.16
CA GLY A 77 -9.48 -17.47 17.14
C GLY A 77 -8.44 -16.34 17.17
N GLY A 78 -7.59 -16.25 16.16
CA GLY A 78 -6.62 -15.17 15.98
C GLY A 78 -7.26 -13.90 15.44
N TYR A 79 -6.55 -12.78 15.61
CA TYR A 79 -6.99 -11.49 15.09
C TYR A 79 -5.82 -10.55 14.78
N VAL A 80 -6.10 -9.56 13.96
CA VAL A 80 -5.30 -8.35 13.79
C VAL A 80 -6.20 -7.19 14.21
N GLY A 81 -5.83 -6.49 15.28
CA GLY A 81 -6.56 -5.36 15.82
C GLY A 81 -6.75 -4.24 14.82
N GLU A 82 -7.48 -3.20 15.20
CA GLU A 82 -7.77 -2.10 14.28
C GLU A 82 -6.50 -1.46 13.72
N HIS A 83 -6.42 -1.43 12.41
CA HIS A 83 -5.25 -0.93 11.67
C HIS A 83 -5.65 -0.46 10.28
N ASN A 84 -4.70 0.19 9.63
CA ASN A 84 -4.69 0.44 8.19
C ASN A 84 -3.30 0.11 7.62
N HIS A 85 -3.04 0.43 6.34
CA HIS A 85 -1.80 0.06 5.67
C HIS A 85 -1.08 1.28 5.09
N VAL A 86 0.24 1.19 4.95
CA VAL A 86 1.09 2.23 4.34
C VAL A 86 0.75 2.45 2.87
N GLY A 87 0.28 1.42 2.17
CA GLY A 87 -0.04 1.51 0.75
C GLY A 87 -1.20 0.63 0.32
N PRO A 88 -1.72 0.86 -0.89
CA PRO A 88 -2.81 0.06 -1.44
C PRO A 88 -2.36 -1.35 -1.78
N GLY A 89 -3.33 -2.27 -1.83
CA GLY A 89 -3.04 -3.64 -2.20
C GLY A 89 -4.26 -4.49 -2.48
N ILE A 90 -4.01 -5.62 -3.13
CA ILE A 90 -5.01 -6.67 -3.35
C ILE A 90 -4.75 -7.77 -2.34
N ARG A 91 -5.82 -8.32 -1.79
CA ARG A 91 -5.83 -9.46 -0.89
C ARG A 91 -6.50 -10.64 -1.58
N GLN A 92 -5.97 -11.83 -1.37
CA GLN A 92 -6.59 -13.07 -1.78
C GLN A 92 -6.64 -14.03 -0.61
N VAL A 93 -7.83 -14.48 -0.21
CA VAL A 93 -7.96 -15.58 0.74
C VAL A 93 -7.68 -16.89 0.01
N THR A 94 -6.70 -17.67 0.49
CA THR A 94 -6.31 -18.93 -0.13
C THR A 94 -6.80 -20.15 0.65
N SER A 95 -7.05 -19.98 1.96
CA SER A 95 -7.54 -21.05 2.84
C SER A 95 -8.25 -20.48 4.07
N GLY A 96 -9.26 -21.17 4.57
CA GLY A 96 -10.06 -20.74 5.71
C GLY A 96 -10.98 -19.56 5.40
N TYR A 97 -11.48 -18.89 6.41
CA TYR A 97 -12.39 -17.76 6.27
C TYR A 97 -11.92 -16.57 7.08
N MET A 98 -11.90 -15.41 6.44
CA MET A 98 -11.54 -14.13 7.05
C MET A 98 -12.82 -13.36 7.40
N THR A 99 -12.99 -12.98 8.65
CA THR A 99 -13.98 -11.98 9.04
C THR A 99 -13.32 -10.61 9.03
N TYR A 100 -13.71 -9.78 8.07
CA TYR A 100 -13.19 -8.45 7.83
C TYR A 100 -14.19 -7.41 8.32
N VAL A 101 -13.79 -6.61 9.30
CA VAL A 101 -14.67 -5.65 9.98
C VAL A 101 -14.25 -4.25 9.60
N LEU A 102 -15.13 -3.55 8.93
CA LEU A 102 -15.06 -2.14 8.55
C LEU A 102 -15.91 -1.29 9.50
N PRO A 103 -15.79 0.03 9.52
CA PRO A 103 -16.60 0.90 10.39
C PRO A 103 -18.12 0.77 10.24
N ARG A 104 -18.59 0.33 9.08
CA ARG A 104 -20.04 0.27 8.75
C ARG A 104 -20.53 -1.11 8.34
N GLU A 105 -19.63 -2.05 8.15
CA GLU A 105 -20.00 -3.38 7.68
C GLU A 105 -19.01 -4.45 8.13
N THR A 106 -19.45 -5.69 8.08
CA THR A 106 -18.59 -6.86 8.28
C THR A 106 -18.75 -7.79 7.09
N ILE A 107 -17.65 -8.16 6.49
CA ILE A 107 -17.62 -9.03 5.31
C ILE A 107 -16.87 -10.31 5.70
N VAL A 108 -17.32 -11.45 5.17
CA VAL A 108 -16.60 -12.72 5.29
C VAL A 108 -16.07 -13.12 3.93
N TYR A 109 -14.76 -13.21 3.83
CA TYR A 109 -14.08 -13.70 2.63
C TYR A 109 -13.66 -15.15 2.82
N GLY A 110 -13.84 -15.96 1.78
CA GLY A 110 -13.46 -17.36 1.73
C GLY A 110 -12.41 -17.66 0.67
N PRO A 111 -12.00 -18.93 0.53
CA PRO A 111 -10.98 -19.34 -0.43
C PRO A 111 -11.34 -18.96 -1.86
N GLY A 112 -10.44 -18.25 -2.54
CA GLY A 112 -10.62 -17.75 -3.89
C GLY A 112 -11.13 -16.30 -3.96
N ASP A 113 -11.61 -15.73 -2.88
CA ASP A 113 -12.06 -14.35 -2.86
C ASP A 113 -10.88 -13.38 -2.94
N PHE A 114 -11.10 -12.29 -3.70
CA PHE A 114 -10.20 -11.15 -3.78
C PHE A 114 -10.90 -9.88 -3.31
N PHE A 115 -10.15 -9.01 -2.67
CA PHE A 115 -10.61 -7.67 -2.36
C PHE A 115 -9.46 -6.67 -2.42
N PHE A 116 -9.81 -5.40 -2.58
CA PHE A 116 -8.87 -4.30 -2.67
C PHE A 116 -8.94 -3.44 -1.41
N GLU A 117 -7.78 -3.06 -0.90
CA GLU A 117 -7.63 -2.06 0.16
C GLU A 117 -6.85 -0.87 -0.38
N THR A 118 -7.39 0.32 -0.17
CA THR A 118 -6.73 1.59 -0.53
C THR A 118 -5.54 1.92 0.37
N GLY A 119 -5.53 1.34 1.56
CA GLY A 119 -4.51 1.56 2.58
C GLY A 119 -4.97 2.48 3.71
N ASP A 120 -5.85 3.42 3.46
CA ASP A 120 -6.28 4.48 4.39
C ASP A 120 -7.57 4.16 5.17
N ILE A 121 -8.17 2.98 4.97
CA ILE A 121 -9.40 2.57 5.65
C ILE A 121 -9.05 1.70 6.85
N ASN A 122 -9.48 2.14 8.04
CA ASN A 122 -9.32 1.36 9.26
C ASN A 122 -10.21 0.13 9.26
N HIS A 123 -9.63 -1.00 9.65
CA HIS A 123 -10.33 -2.26 9.72
C HIS A 123 -9.70 -3.20 10.75
N THR A 124 -10.45 -4.24 11.11
CA THR A 124 -10.01 -5.33 11.98
C THR A 124 -10.21 -6.65 11.26
N VAL A 125 -9.29 -7.59 11.43
CA VAL A 125 -9.36 -8.92 10.85
C VAL A 125 -9.47 -9.97 11.94
N TYR A 126 -10.39 -10.93 11.78
CA TYR A 126 -10.55 -12.07 12.67
C TYR A 126 -10.58 -13.38 11.89
N ASN A 127 -9.97 -14.40 12.48
CA ASN A 127 -10.29 -15.79 12.17
C ASN A 127 -11.22 -16.34 13.25
N LYS A 128 -12.52 -16.35 12.98
CA LYS A 128 -13.56 -16.83 13.90
C LYS A 128 -13.82 -18.34 13.77
N THR A 129 -12.99 -19.05 13.00
CA THR A 129 -13.12 -20.49 12.75
C THR A 129 -12.15 -21.29 13.62
N ASP A 130 -12.29 -22.60 13.60
CA ASP A 130 -11.44 -23.58 14.29
C ASP A 130 -10.26 -24.09 13.43
N ALA A 131 -10.16 -23.60 12.19
CA ALA A 131 -9.06 -23.89 11.26
C ALA A 131 -8.21 -22.64 10.97
N PRO A 132 -6.93 -22.80 10.61
CA PRO A 132 -6.10 -21.66 10.19
C PRO A 132 -6.68 -20.99 8.94
N MET A 133 -6.61 -19.67 8.91
CA MET A 133 -6.92 -18.84 7.74
C MET A 133 -5.60 -18.37 7.11
N VAL A 134 -5.51 -18.47 5.79
CA VAL A 134 -4.35 -17.99 5.02
C VAL A 134 -4.82 -17.03 3.95
N HIS A 135 -4.13 -15.91 3.84
CA HIS A 135 -4.33 -14.96 2.75
C HIS A 135 -3.00 -14.40 2.26
N VAL A 136 -2.99 -13.96 1.02
CA VAL A 136 -1.84 -13.35 0.35
C VAL A 136 -2.14 -11.88 0.05
N LEU A 137 -1.21 -11.02 0.43
CA LEU A 137 -1.25 -9.59 0.18
C LEU A 137 -0.30 -9.26 -0.96
N PHE A 138 -0.78 -8.48 -1.92
CA PHE A 138 0.01 -7.85 -2.99
C PHE A 138 -0.07 -6.35 -2.76
N GLU A 139 1.00 -5.73 -2.28
CA GLU A 139 1.01 -4.33 -1.85
C GLU A 139 2.00 -3.50 -2.67
N ILE A 140 1.61 -2.27 -2.99
CA ILE A 140 2.52 -1.23 -3.49
C ILE A 140 2.94 -0.39 -2.30
N LEU A 141 4.22 -0.42 -1.97
CA LEU A 141 4.77 0.20 -0.77
C LEU A 141 5.92 1.15 -1.13
N PRO A 142 6.23 2.17 -0.31
CA PRO A 142 7.46 2.95 -0.46
C PRO A 142 8.68 2.03 -0.57
N ALA A 143 9.61 2.38 -1.47
CA ALA A 143 10.77 1.52 -1.76
C ALA A 143 11.65 1.27 -0.53
N ASP A 144 11.75 2.25 0.36
CA ASP A 144 12.55 2.24 1.58
C ASP A 144 11.84 1.65 2.80
N LEU A 145 10.55 1.30 2.70
CA LEU A 145 9.82 0.73 3.82
C LEU A 145 10.46 -0.57 4.28
N SER A 146 10.97 -0.60 5.50
CA SER A 146 11.43 -1.79 6.21
C SER A 146 10.39 -2.21 7.27
N GLY A 147 10.16 -3.52 7.40
CA GLY A 147 9.18 -4.05 8.35
C GLY A 147 7.75 -4.12 7.84
N PRO A 148 6.75 -4.26 8.75
CA PRO A 148 5.34 -4.41 8.40
C PRO A 148 4.76 -3.17 7.71
N SER A 149 3.76 -3.37 6.86
CA SER A 149 2.97 -2.27 6.25
C SER A 149 1.80 -1.81 7.13
N LEU A 150 1.58 -2.45 8.27
CA LEU A 150 0.50 -2.15 9.21
C LEU A 150 0.72 -0.83 9.93
N ILE A 151 -0.31 -0.01 10.01
CA ILE A 151 -0.36 1.23 10.79
C ILE A 151 -1.40 1.08 11.88
N ALA A 152 -0.99 1.19 13.15
CA ALA A 152 -1.91 1.13 14.27
C ALA A 152 -2.76 2.40 14.37
N VAL A 153 -4.06 2.23 14.58
CA VAL A 153 -4.98 3.34 14.81
C VAL A 153 -4.83 3.85 16.23
N LYS A 154 -4.66 5.17 16.39
CA LYS A 154 -4.65 5.82 17.69
C LYS A 154 -6.09 6.23 18.03
N HIS A 155 -6.65 5.67 19.06
CA HIS A 155 -7.88 6.17 19.66
C HIS A 155 -7.52 7.32 20.62
N HIS A 156 -8.06 8.49 20.36
CA HIS A 156 -7.94 9.68 21.21
C HIS A 156 -9.12 9.77 22.15
#